data_9878bccce7a206e74596d6907caba498
#
_entry.id   9878bccce7a206e74596d6907caba498
#
_cell.length_a   1.000
_cell.length_b   1.000
_cell.length_c   1.000
_cell.angle_alpha   90.00
_cell.angle_beta   90.00
_cell.angle_gamma   90.00
#
_symmetry.space_group_name_H-M   'P 1'
#
loop_
_entity.id
_entity.type
_entity.pdbx_description
1 polymer ?
#
loop_
_entity_poly.entity_id
_entity_poly.type
_entity_poly.pdbx_seq_one_letter_code
_entity_poly.pdbx_strand_id
1 'polypeptide(L)'
;MSTPVKDSIPGQRDIREIIRDEQFMRARILKVLESGPLTIPEIAAALDKPTHEVVFWVMGLRKYGWLAEIKEVDDEGYFQYQSVKREES
;
A
#
# COMPACT_ATOMS: atom_id res chain seq x y z
N MET A 1 1.65 34.74 6.12
CA MET A 1 1.68 34.09 6.29
C MET A 1 1.40 33.37 5.80
N SER A 2 1.47 33.15 6.06
CA SER A 2 1.31 32.38 5.88
C SER A 2 0.97 31.65 5.79
N THR A 3 1.06 31.23 5.69
CA THR A 3 0.84 30.42 5.60
C THR A 3 0.33 29.73 5.95
N PRO A 4 -0.16 29.56 5.94
CA PRO A 4 -0.79 28.86 6.51
C PRO A 4 -0.77 27.64 6.45
N VAL A 5 -0.60 27.27 5.81
CA VAL A 5 -0.50 26.14 5.78
C VAL A 5 0.13 25.70 6.68
N LYS A 6 0.80 26.40 6.91
CA LYS A 6 1.41 26.14 7.73
C LYS A 6 0.84 26.07 8.80
N ASP A 7 0.07 26.49 8.79
CA ASP A 7 -0.69 26.30 9.74
C ASP A 7 -0.86 25.00 10.06
N SER A 8 -0.44 24.14 9.31
CA SER A 8 -0.61 22.81 9.57
C SER A 8 0.05 22.35 10.78
N ILE A 9 -0.55 21.45 11.50
CA ILE A 9 0.07 20.77 12.58
C ILE A 9 1.14 19.89 12.03
N PRO A 10 2.32 19.85 12.60
CA PRO A 10 3.37 18.97 12.09
C PRO A 10 2.87 17.55 11.96
N GLY A 11 3.09 16.96 10.84
CA GLY A 11 2.62 15.63 10.55
C GLY A 11 1.30 15.57 9.85
N GLN A 12 0.57 16.67 9.85
CA GLN A 12 -0.70 16.69 9.17
C GLN A 12 -0.51 16.99 7.71
N ARG A 13 -1.27 16.34 6.87
CA ARG A 13 -1.09 16.46 5.45
C ARG A 13 -2.36 16.99 4.82
N ASP A 14 -2.17 17.72 3.73
CA ASP A 14 -3.28 18.16 2.90
C ASP A 14 -3.98 16.95 2.35
N ILE A 15 -5.31 16.99 2.31
CA ILE A 15 -6.07 15.85 1.84
C ILE A 15 -5.74 15.48 0.41
N ARG A 16 -5.39 16.48 -0.41
CA ARG A 16 -5.02 16.20 -1.79
C ARG A 16 -3.71 15.46 -1.88
N GLU A 17 -2.78 15.72 -0.95
CA GLU A 17 -1.54 14.98 -0.90
C GLU A 17 -1.79 13.55 -0.48
N ILE A 18 -2.69 13.34 0.46
CA ILE A 18 -3.01 12.01 0.92
C ILE A 18 -3.61 11.18 -0.22
N ILE A 19 -4.52 11.75 -0.97
CA ILE A 19 -5.15 11.05 -2.08
C ILE A 19 -4.12 10.71 -3.16
N ARG A 20 -3.23 11.64 -3.45
CA ARG A 20 -2.20 11.42 -4.44
C ARG A 20 -1.27 10.31 -4.01
N ASP A 21 -0.86 10.33 -2.73
CA ASP A 21 0.02 9.28 -2.22
C ASP A 21 -0.64 7.93 -2.28
N GLU A 22 -1.92 7.88 -1.96
CA GLU A 22 -2.65 6.63 -2.00
C GLU A 22 -2.66 6.04 -3.40
N GLN A 23 -2.94 6.88 -4.40
CA GLN A 23 -2.95 6.40 -5.77
C GLN A 23 -1.57 5.97 -6.22
N PHE A 24 -0.56 6.71 -5.83
CA PHE A 24 0.80 6.39 -6.20
C PHE A 24 1.23 5.07 -5.57
N MET A 25 0.98 4.89 -4.28
CA MET A 25 1.38 3.67 -3.61
C MET A 25 0.59 2.48 -4.11
N ARG A 26 -0.69 2.67 -4.40
CA ARG A 26 -1.50 1.60 -4.96
C ARG A 26 -0.90 1.11 -6.28
N ALA A 27 -0.56 2.04 -7.15
CA ALA A 27 0.01 1.66 -8.44
C ALA A 27 1.32 0.91 -8.27
N ARG A 28 2.16 1.36 -7.35
CA ARG A 28 3.45 0.72 -7.15
C ARG A 28 3.28 -0.68 -6.56
N ILE A 29 2.40 -0.83 -5.60
CA ILE A 29 2.19 -2.14 -4.98
C ILE A 29 1.60 -3.11 -5.99
N LEU A 30 0.61 -2.66 -6.76
CA LEU A 30 0.02 -3.54 -7.76
C LEU A 30 1.03 -3.94 -8.81
N LYS A 31 1.94 -3.04 -9.15
CA LYS A 31 2.95 -3.35 -10.14
C LYS A 31 3.89 -4.44 -9.65
N VAL A 32 4.35 -4.35 -8.39
CA VAL A 32 5.27 -5.38 -7.91
C VAL A 32 4.57 -6.73 -7.76
N LEU A 33 3.25 -6.73 -7.63
CA LEU A 33 2.50 -7.97 -7.52
C LEU A 33 2.16 -8.59 -8.87
N GLU A 34 2.49 -7.91 -9.97
CA GLU A 34 2.18 -8.45 -11.28
C GLU A 34 2.89 -9.77 -11.55
N SER A 35 4.06 -9.96 -10.97
CA SER A 35 4.82 -11.17 -11.20
C SER A 35 4.43 -12.31 -10.28
N GLY A 36 3.53 -12.07 -9.35
CA GLY A 36 3.04 -13.12 -8.47
C GLY A 36 2.80 -12.63 -7.07
N PRO A 37 2.26 -13.50 -6.22
CA PRO A 37 1.98 -13.12 -4.84
C PRO A 37 3.25 -12.87 -4.05
N LEU A 38 3.18 -11.93 -3.12
CA LEU A 38 4.32 -11.57 -2.27
C LEU A 38 3.85 -11.38 -0.84
N THR A 39 4.75 -11.63 0.09
CA THR A 39 4.51 -11.30 1.49
C THR A 39 4.79 -9.82 1.72
N ILE A 40 4.37 -9.33 2.87
CA ILE A 40 4.62 -7.92 3.21
C ILE A 40 6.11 -7.58 3.22
N PRO A 41 6.99 -8.38 3.84
CA PRO A 41 8.41 -8.06 3.78
C PRO A 41 8.95 -8.06 2.35
N GLU A 42 8.44 -8.92 1.49
CA GLU A 42 8.88 -8.93 0.10
C GLU A 42 8.43 -7.68 -0.64
N ILE A 43 7.21 -7.24 -0.39
CA ILE A 43 6.72 -6.01 -0.99
C ILE A 43 7.54 -4.83 -0.49
N ALA A 44 7.82 -4.81 0.81
CA ALA A 44 8.60 -3.73 1.39
C ALA A 44 9.99 -3.65 0.78
N ALA A 45 10.62 -4.80 0.58
CA ALA A 45 11.94 -4.83 -0.05
C ALA A 45 11.86 -4.34 -1.49
N ALA A 46 10.83 -4.74 -2.21
CA ALA A 46 10.70 -4.33 -3.60
C ALA A 46 10.48 -2.84 -3.74
N LEU A 47 9.80 -2.24 -2.78
CA LEU A 47 9.51 -0.81 -2.83
C LEU A 47 10.54 0.02 -2.08
N ASP A 48 11.45 -0.63 -1.38
CA ASP A 48 12.45 0.08 -0.56
C ASP A 48 11.75 0.96 0.47
N LYS A 49 10.78 0.38 1.15
CA LYS A 49 9.99 1.09 2.16
C LYS A 49 9.97 0.29 3.45
N PRO A 50 9.77 0.96 4.58
CA PRO A 50 9.67 0.23 5.85
C PRO A 50 8.45 -0.69 5.85
N THR A 51 8.58 -1.80 6.54
CA THR A 51 7.53 -2.79 6.61
C THR A 51 6.25 -2.20 7.19
N HIS A 52 6.36 -1.39 8.24
CA HIS A 52 5.17 -0.85 8.88
C HIS A 52 4.38 0.06 7.94
N GLU A 53 5.06 0.76 7.06
CA GLU A 53 4.37 1.59 6.09
C GLU A 53 3.67 0.74 5.07
N VAL A 54 4.33 -0.34 4.62
CA VAL A 54 3.74 -1.23 3.63
C VAL A 54 2.51 -1.93 4.21
N VAL A 55 2.56 -2.32 5.48
CA VAL A 55 1.40 -2.94 6.13
C VAL A 55 0.19 -2.01 6.04
N PHE A 56 0.40 -0.74 6.34
CA PHE A 56 -0.67 0.24 6.29
C PHE A 56 -1.32 0.28 4.90
N TRP A 57 -0.49 0.36 3.87
CA TRP A 57 -1.01 0.47 2.51
C TRP A 57 -1.66 -0.83 2.05
N VAL A 58 -1.03 -1.97 2.37
CA VAL A 58 -1.56 -3.27 1.96
C VAL A 58 -2.90 -3.54 2.63
N MET A 59 -3.02 -3.24 3.91
CA MET A 59 -4.28 -3.47 4.59
C MET A 59 -5.39 -2.60 4.00
N GLY A 60 -5.07 -1.35 3.65
CA GLY A 60 -6.04 -0.49 3.01
C GLY A 60 -6.48 -1.00 1.65
N LEU A 61 -5.52 -1.47 0.85
CA LEU A 61 -5.84 -1.99 -0.47
C LEU A 61 -6.66 -3.26 -0.37
N ARG A 62 -6.36 -4.11 0.61
CA ARG A 62 -7.15 -5.32 0.82
C ARG A 62 -8.57 -4.96 1.22
N LYS A 63 -8.72 -3.97 2.09
CA LYS A 63 -10.03 -3.55 2.55
C LYS A 63 -10.91 -3.09 1.40
N TYR A 64 -10.32 -2.41 0.44
CA TYR A 64 -11.08 -1.88 -0.69
C TYR A 64 -11.10 -2.80 -1.90
N GLY A 65 -10.61 -4.02 -1.75
CA GLY A 65 -10.77 -5.01 -2.80
C GLY A 65 -9.73 -5.00 -3.89
N TRP A 66 -8.63 -4.27 -3.71
CA TRP A 66 -7.57 -4.27 -4.69
C TRP A 66 -6.63 -5.46 -4.54
N LEU A 67 -6.54 -6.00 -3.34
CA LEU A 67 -5.67 -7.12 -3.05
C LEU A 67 -6.46 -8.21 -2.34
N ALA A 68 -6.02 -9.45 -2.52
CA ALA A 68 -6.56 -10.58 -1.80
C ALA A 68 -5.43 -11.23 -1.02
N GLU A 69 -5.78 -11.74 0.15
CA GLU A 69 -4.84 -12.42 1.01
C GLU A 69 -4.87 -13.90 0.70
N ILE A 70 -3.70 -14.48 0.50
CA ILE A 70 -3.58 -15.92 0.34
C ILE A 70 -3.23 -16.47 1.72
N LYS A 71 -4.11 -17.31 2.24
CA LYS A 71 -4.02 -17.69 3.65
C LYS A 71 -3.04 -18.80 3.92
N GLU A 72 -2.32 -19.23 2.92
CA GLU A 72 -1.22 -20.15 3.16
C GLU A 72 -0.02 -19.33 3.60
N VAL A 73 0.49 -19.66 4.78
CA VAL A 73 1.64 -18.94 5.28
C VAL A 73 2.90 -19.54 4.74
N ASP A 74 3.92 -18.69 4.55
CA ASP A 74 5.21 -19.18 4.10
C ASP A 74 5.98 -19.73 5.31
N ASP A 75 7.24 -20.09 5.08
CA ASP A 75 8.05 -20.70 6.12
C ASP A 75 8.26 -19.77 7.32
N GLU A 76 8.10 -18.48 7.10
CA GLU A 76 8.31 -17.51 8.16
C GLU A 76 7.01 -17.07 8.81
N GLY A 77 5.88 -17.61 8.38
CA GLY A 77 4.62 -17.29 8.99
C GLY A 77 3.89 -16.09 8.41
N TYR A 78 4.30 -15.64 7.24
CA TYR A 78 3.65 -14.50 6.61
C TYR A 78 2.66 -14.95 5.55
N PHE A 79 1.51 -14.29 5.51
CA PHE A 79 0.57 -14.48 4.40
C PHE A 79 1.10 -13.77 3.17
N GLN A 80 0.73 -14.28 2.02
CA GLN A 80 1.03 -13.63 0.76
C GLN A 80 -0.17 -12.86 0.28
N TYR A 81 0.08 -11.85 -0.53
CA TYR A 81 -0.97 -11.00 -1.10
C TYR A 81 -0.82 -10.98 -2.61
N GLN A 82 -1.95 -10.91 -3.29
CA GLN A 82 -1.95 -10.85 -4.75
C GLN A 82 -2.91 -9.78 -5.19
N SER A 83 -2.69 -9.24 -6.38
CA SER A 83 -3.59 -8.26 -6.92
C SER A 83 -4.87 -8.96 -7.37
N VAL A 84 -5.98 -8.26 -7.21
CA VAL A 84 -7.28 -8.74 -7.66
C VAL A 84 -7.58 -8.04 -8.96
N LYS A 85 -7.86 -8.84 -9.99
CA LYS A 85 -8.22 -8.26 -11.26
C LYS A 85 -9.62 -7.71 -11.15
N ARG A 86 -9.76 -6.42 -11.35
CA ARG A 86 -11.05 -5.76 -11.24
C ARG A 86 -11.59 -5.57 -12.64
N GLU A 87 -12.88 -5.87 -12.77
CA GLU A 87 -13.50 -5.66 -14.04
C GLU A 87 -13.93 -4.24 -14.11
N GLU A 88 -13.49 -3.60 -15.17
CA GLU A 88 -13.91 -2.24 -15.39
C GLU A 88 -15.15 -2.30 -16.14
N SER A 89 -16.15 -1.67 -15.68
CA SER A 89 -17.39 -1.70 -16.41
C SER A 89 -17.59 -0.49 -17.23
#